data_03e761b0bbb5f1b0530ddebfa39df664
#
_entry.id   03e761b0bbb5f1b0530ddebfa39df664
#
_cell.length_a   1.000
_cell.length_b   1.000
_cell.length_c   1.000
_cell.angle_alpha   90.00
_cell.angle_beta   90.00
_cell.angle_gamma   90.00
#
_symmetry.space_group_name_H-M   'P 1'
#
loop_
_entity.id
_entity.type
_entity.pdbx_description
1 polymer ?
#
loop_
_entity_poly.entity_id
_entity_poly.type
_entity_poly.pdbx_seq_one_letter_code
_entity_poly.pdbx_strand_id
1 'polypeptide(L)'
;MVGGLVKGYWIALYKKIRDMDNLKNYAAKVTPVIKSYGGKPLVRGGKFIKLEGDDFKRLVVWEFPTYEKAVECHNSKEYKDGWSLAKDTTERNLQIVEGT
;
A
#
# COMPACT_ATOMS: atom_id res chain seq x y z
N MET A 1 20.26 22.86 -7.18
CA MET A 1 19.89 21.80 -6.98
C MET A 1 18.66 21.58 -7.35
N VAL A 2 18.49 20.85 -7.77
CA VAL A 2 17.41 20.47 -7.94
C VAL A 2 16.84 20.18 -6.80
N GLY A 3 15.94 20.74 -6.54
CA GLY A 3 15.12 20.28 -5.66
C GLY A 3 15.06 18.87 -5.83
N GLY A 4 15.39 18.20 -4.89
CA GLY A 4 15.26 16.81 -4.95
C GLY A 4 13.83 16.44 -5.23
N LEU A 5 13.65 15.33 -5.87
CA LEU A 5 12.34 14.75 -6.00
C LEU A 5 11.90 14.32 -4.61
N VAL A 6 10.70 14.71 -4.22
CA VAL A 6 10.15 14.26 -2.96
C VAL A 6 9.57 12.87 -3.11
N LYS A 7 9.72 12.09 -2.07
CA LYS A 7 9.21 10.72 -2.06
C LYS A 7 7.69 10.68 -1.95
N GLY A 8 7.11 9.58 -2.38
CA GLY A 8 5.69 9.32 -2.21
C GLY A 8 5.48 8.19 -1.23
N TYR A 9 4.41 8.26 -0.48
CA TYR A 9 4.08 7.23 0.50
C TYR A 9 2.69 6.67 0.23
N TRP A 10 2.62 5.36 0.18
CA TRP A 10 1.41 4.60 -0.05
C TRP A 10 1.03 4.02 1.31
N ILE A 11 -0.08 4.46 1.85
CA ILE A 11 -0.49 4.12 3.20
C ILE A 11 -1.81 3.37 3.17
N ALA A 12 -1.80 2.13 3.62
CA ALA A 12 -2.97 1.28 3.67
C ALA A 12 -3.36 0.99 5.11
N LEU A 13 -4.61 1.31 5.45
CA LEU A 13 -5.18 1.06 6.76
C LEU A 13 -6.33 0.07 6.58
N TYR A 14 -6.11 -1.17 6.98
CA TYR A 14 -7.09 -2.24 6.77
C TYR A 14 -8.13 -2.27 7.87
N LYS A 15 -9.39 -2.06 7.51
CA LYS A 15 -10.51 -2.07 8.45
C LYS A 15 -11.08 -3.47 8.65
N LYS A 16 -11.29 -4.20 7.58
CA LYS A 16 -11.85 -5.55 7.61
C LYS A 16 -11.10 -6.43 6.62
N ILE A 17 -10.77 -7.63 7.07
CA ILE A 17 -10.15 -8.65 6.24
C ILE A 17 -11.02 -9.89 6.40
N ARG A 18 -11.91 -10.14 5.43
CA ARG A 18 -12.85 -11.25 5.51
C ARG A 18 -12.25 -12.56 5.04
N ASP A 19 -11.21 -12.49 4.22
CA ASP A 19 -10.52 -13.67 3.70
C ASP A 19 -9.02 -13.39 3.68
N MET A 20 -8.32 -13.95 4.64
CA MET A 20 -6.87 -13.73 4.76
C MET A 20 -6.10 -14.37 3.61
N ASP A 21 -6.59 -15.48 3.06
CA ASP A 21 -5.92 -16.14 1.94
C ASP A 21 -5.97 -15.28 0.69
N ASN A 22 -7.10 -14.62 0.43
CA ASN A 22 -7.22 -13.68 -0.68
C ASN A 22 -6.23 -12.52 -0.51
N LEU A 23 -6.09 -12.01 0.71
CA LEU A 23 -5.15 -10.93 0.99
C LEU A 23 -3.70 -11.39 0.80
N LYS A 24 -3.37 -12.60 1.22
CA LYS A 24 -2.03 -13.17 1.02
C LYS A 24 -1.72 -13.35 -0.47
N ASN A 25 -2.70 -13.83 -1.25
CA ASN A 25 -2.54 -14.01 -2.69
C ASN A 25 -2.34 -12.65 -3.38
N TYR A 26 -3.10 -11.64 -2.96
CA TYR A 26 -2.91 -10.27 -3.42
C TYR A 26 -1.48 -9.79 -3.12
N ALA A 27 -1.05 -9.92 -1.87
CA ALA A 27 0.27 -9.45 -1.47
C ALA A 27 1.39 -10.13 -2.26
N ALA A 28 1.28 -11.44 -2.47
CA ALA A 28 2.27 -12.18 -3.25
C ALA A 28 2.33 -11.70 -4.70
N LYS A 29 1.18 -11.38 -5.28
CA LYS A 29 1.11 -10.93 -6.67
C LYS A 29 1.58 -9.49 -6.85
N VAL A 30 1.21 -8.57 -5.96
CA VAL A 30 1.52 -7.15 -6.14
C VAL A 30 2.88 -6.73 -5.60
N THR A 31 3.47 -7.49 -4.68
CA THR A 31 4.77 -7.11 -4.13
C THR A 31 5.83 -6.90 -5.22
N PRO A 32 6.00 -7.83 -6.19
CA PRO A 32 6.95 -7.59 -7.27
C PRO A 32 6.58 -6.37 -8.13
N VAL A 33 5.28 -6.14 -8.34
CA VAL A 33 4.80 -4.98 -9.11
C VAL A 33 5.19 -3.69 -8.39
N ILE A 34 4.89 -3.59 -7.10
CA ILE A 34 5.20 -2.40 -6.31
C ILE A 34 6.72 -2.14 -6.33
N LYS A 35 7.51 -3.19 -6.17
CA LYS A 35 8.98 -3.08 -6.20
C LYS A 35 9.48 -2.64 -7.57
N SER A 36 8.82 -3.05 -8.64
CA SER A 36 9.21 -2.64 -10.00
C SER A 36 9.03 -1.14 -10.25
N TYR A 37 8.16 -0.49 -9.49
CA TYR A 37 7.99 0.96 -9.52
C TYR A 37 8.87 1.67 -8.49
N GLY A 38 9.79 0.96 -7.86
CA GLY A 38 10.69 1.51 -6.87
C GLY A 38 10.15 1.51 -5.45
N GLY A 39 9.04 0.82 -5.21
CA GLY A 39 8.45 0.74 -3.88
C GLY A 39 9.32 -0.02 -2.90
N LYS A 40 9.41 0.51 -1.68
CA LYS A 40 10.17 -0.07 -0.60
C LYS A 40 9.27 -0.18 0.62
N PRO A 41 9.10 -1.37 1.22
CA PRO A 41 8.21 -1.51 2.37
C PRO A 41 8.86 -0.89 3.61
N LEU A 42 8.12 -0.03 4.29
CA LEU A 42 8.55 0.57 5.55
C LEU A 42 7.79 -0.02 6.74
N VAL A 43 6.51 -0.33 6.55
CA VAL A 43 5.67 -0.96 7.58
C VAL A 43 4.84 -2.04 6.89
N ARG A 44 4.84 -3.23 7.42
CA ARG A 44 4.07 -4.34 6.86
C ARG A 44 3.37 -5.12 7.97
N GLY A 45 2.43 -4.45 8.65
CA GLY A 45 1.61 -5.12 9.64
C GLY A 45 2.36 -5.52 10.90
N GLY A 46 3.31 -4.71 11.33
CA GLY A 46 4.03 -4.96 12.57
C GLY A 46 3.16 -4.69 13.80
N LYS A 47 3.77 -4.85 14.95
CA LYS A 47 3.13 -4.56 16.22
C LYS A 47 2.74 -3.07 16.28
N PHE A 48 1.55 -2.79 16.75
CA PHE A 48 1.10 -1.41 16.88
C PHE A 48 0.12 -1.25 18.04
N ILE A 49 -0.10 -0.01 18.44
CA ILE A 49 -1.06 0.34 19.49
C ILE A 49 -1.94 1.46 18.95
N LYS A 50 -3.25 1.33 19.15
CA LYS A 50 -4.18 2.41 18.82
C LYS A 50 -4.25 3.36 20.01
N LEU A 51 -4.02 4.63 19.78
CA LEU A 51 -4.10 5.66 20.82
C LEU A 51 -5.39 6.46 20.72
N GLU A 52 -5.87 6.70 19.51
CA GLU A 52 -7.10 7.45 19.25
C GLU A 52 -7.69 7.02 17.90
N GLY A 53 -8.99 7.18 17.76
CA GLY A 53 -9.68 7.03 16.48
C GLY A 53 -10.19 5.64 16.19
N ASP A 54 -10.43 5.38 14.92
CA ASP A 54 -11.01 4.12 14.46
C ASP A 54 -10.06 2.94 14.62
N ASP A 55 -10.63 1.76 14.77
CA ASP A 55 -9.84 0.53 14.82
C ASP A 55 -9.44 0.10 13.42
N PHE A 56 -8.16 -0.24 13.25
CA PHE A 56 -7.66 -0.86 12.05
C PHE A 56 -6.99 -2.18 12.42
N LYS A 57 -7.12 -3.16 11.55
CA LYS A 57 -6.57 -4.50 11.79
C LYS A 57 -5.11 -4.61 11.37
N ARG A 58 -4.69 -3.78 10.41
CA ARG A 58 -3.35 -3.86 9.83
C ARG A 58 -2.99 -2.53 9.18
N LEU A 59 -1.71 -2.21 9.23
CA LEU A 59 -1.18 -1.00 8.65
C LEU A 59 -0.01 -1.35 7.75
N VAL A 60 0.00 -0.82 6.54
CA VAL A 60 1.08 -1.05 5.59
C VAL A 60 1.51 0.30 5.00
N VAL A 61 2.81 0.53 4.95
CA VAL A 61 3.37 1.73 4.33
C VAL A 61 4.47 1.34 3.35
N TRP A 62 4.35 1.83 2.13
CA TRP A 62 5.37 1.70 1.11
C TRP A 62 5.91 3.09 0.78
N GLU A 63 7.24 3.17 0.59
CA GLU A 63 7.88 4.40 0.13
C GLU A 63 8.26 4.22 -1.33
N PHE A 64 7.97 5.22 -2.15
CA PHE A 64 8.34 5.25 -3.56
C PHE A 64 9.33 6.39 -3.80
N PRO A 65 10.15 6.30 -4.84
CA PRO A 65 11.10 7.37 -5.16
C PRO A 65 10.42 8.73 -5.37
N THR A 66 9.18 8.73 -5.90
CA THR A 66 8.39 9.94 -6.10
C THR A 66 6.91 9.64 -5.88
N TYR A 67 6.14 10.69 -5.61
CA TYR A 67 4.67 10.63 -5.57
C TYR A 67 4.14 10.06 -6.88
N GLU A 68 4.66 10.53 -8.02
CA GLU A 68 4.21 10.09 -9.35
C GLU A 68 4.41 8.59 -9.56
N LYS A 69 5.51 8.04 -9.09
CA LYS A 69 5.77 6.59 -9.21
C LYS A 69 4.75 5.78 -8.42
N ALA A 70 4.36 6.24 -7.24
CA ALA A 70 3.33 5.58 -6.45
C ALA A 70 1.99 5.58 -7.18
N VAL A 71 1.62 6.72 -7.77
CA VAL A 71 0.38 6.86 -8.52
C VAL A 71 0.40 5.98 -9.77
N GLU A 72 1.51 5.96 -10.52
CA GLU A 72 1.66 5.10 -11.70
C GLU A 72 1.48 3.63 -11.33
N CYS A 73 2.09 3.21 -10.22
CA CYS A 73 1.96 1.84 -9.73
C CYS A 73 0.49 1.48 -9.48
N HIS A 74 -0.22 2.33 -8.74
CA HIS A 74 -1.62 2.10 -8.42
C HIS A 74 -2.50 2.03 -9.67
N ASN A 75 -2.18 2.82 -10.68
CA ASN A 75 -2.95 2.88 -11.91
C ASN A 75 -2.56 1.80 -12.92
N SER A 76 -1.51 1.02 -12.64
CA SER A 76 -1.06 -0.02 -13.56
C SER A 76 -2.05 -1.17 -13.64
N LYS A 77 -2.10 -1.81 -14.80
CA LYS A 77 -2.95 -2.98 -15.00
C LYS A 77 -2.53 -4.12 -14.07
N GLU A 78 -1.22 -4.30 -13.93
CA GLU A 78 -0.66 -5.38 -13.10
C GLU A 78 -1.09 -5.23 -11.64
N TYR A 79 -1.08 -4.01 -11.12
CA TYR A 79 -1.54 -3.78 -9.75
C TYR A 79 -3.04 -4.04 -9.63
N LYS A 80 -3.82 -3.53 -10.56
CA LYS A 80 -5.29 -3.71 -10.55
C LYS A 80 -5.68 -5.17 -10.64
N ASP A 81 -4.98 -5.94 -11.47
CA ASP A 81 -5.21 -7.38 -11.58
C ASP A 81 -4.95 -8.06 -10.23
N GLY A 82 -3.89 -7.65 -9.54
CA GLY A 82 -3.59 -8.18 -8.21
C GLY A 82 -4.66 -7.80 -7.18
N TRP A 83 -5.07 -6.53 -7.17
CA TRP A 83 -6.07 -6.07 -6.20
C TRP A 83 -7.42 -6.78 -6.39
N SER A 84 -7.74 -7.18 -7.62
CA SER A 84 -8.97 -7.93 -7.88
C SER A 84 -9.09 -9.21 -7.04
N LEU A 85 -7.97 -9.77 -6.57
CA LEU A 85 -7.96 -10.97 -5.75
C LEU A 85 -8.50 -10.74 -4.34
N ALA A 86 -8.41 -9.53 -3.83
CA ALA A 86 -8.77 -9.22 -2.44
C ALA A 86 -9.84 -8.15 -2.28
N LYS A 87 -10.20 -7.45 -3.35
CA LYS A 87 -11.01 -6.25 -3.24
C LYS A 87 -12.42 -6.53 -2.68
N ASP A 88 -13.01 -7.67 -2.98
CA ASP A 88 -14.38 -8.00 -2.53
C ASP A 88 -14.41 -8.52 -1.09
N THR A 89 -13.28 -8.90 -0.52
CA THR A 89 -13.18 -9.46 0.82
C THR A 89 -12.36 -8.59 1.77
N THR A 90 -12.01 -7.38 1.35
CA THR A 90 -11.19 -6.48 2.14
C THR A 90 -11.76 -5.06 2.12
N GLU A 91 -11.86 -4.43 3.30
CA GLU A 91 -12.15 -3.01 3.39
C GLU A 91 -10.93 -2.31 3.93
N ARG A 92 -10.48 -1.29 3.24
CA ARG A 92 -9.31 -0.51 3.66
C ARG A 92 -9.41 0.92 3.21
N ASN A 93 -8.66 1.78 3.89
CA ASN A 93 -8.35 3.12 3.40
C ASN A 93 -7.00 3.01 2.73
N LEU A 94 -6.86 3.55 1.54
CA LEU A 94 -5.59 3.61 0.83
C LEU A 94 -5.40 5.01 0.30
N GLN A 95 -4.29 5.63 0.67
CA GLN A 95 -3.95 6.95 0.14
C GLN A 95 -2.48 6.99 -0.24
N ILE A 96 -2.18 7.88 -1.18
CA ILE A 96 -0.83 8.19 -1.58
C ILE A 96 -0.62 9.64 -1.23
N VAL A 97 0.46 9.94 -0.53
CA VAL A 97 0.77 11.29 -0.08
C VAL A 97 2.23 11.60 -0.37
N GLU A 98 2.47 12.84 -0.71
CA GLU A 98 3.82 13.32 -0.98
C GLU A 98 4.56 13.54 0.33
N GLY A 99 5.82 13.15 0.37
CA GLY A 99 6.67 13.39 1.53
C GLY A 99 7.18 14.83 1.59
N THR A 100 7.92 15.13 2.62
CA THR A 100 8.49 16.48 2.81
C THR A 100 9.84 16.64 2.14
#